data_6c3ed3ec46ce4891fa57666ee12cd9d8
#
_entry.id   6c3ed3ec46ce4891fa57666ee12cd9d8
#
_cell.length_a   1.000
_cell.length_b   1.000
_cell.length_c   1.000
_cell.angle_alpha   90.00
_cell.angle_beta   90.00
_cell.angle_gamma   90.00
#
_symmetry.space_group_name_H-M   'P 1'
#
loop_
_entity.id
_entity.type
_entity.pdbx_description
1 polymer ?
#
loop_
_entity_poly.entity_id
_entity_poly.type
_entity_poly.pdbx_seq_one_letter_code
_entity_poly.pdbx_strand_id
1 'polypeptide(L)'
;GFDYVWTFDSHLLWQEPYVIYSQILAETRSIKVGPMVTNPATRDWTVTASTYATLNQMYGNRTVCGIGRGDSAVRVTNGAPTTLKTLRQAIHVIRELANSRPVEYNGATLQFPWSKGSELEVWVAAYGPLALKLTGEVGDGFILQLADVDIAEWMIRTVRQAAADAGRDPDSIEFCVAAPMYIGTNREHMRNQCRWFGGMVGNHVADIVSKYGSDSSVPQALTDYIAGRQGYDY
;
A
#
# COMPACT_ATOMS: atom_id res chain seq x y z
N GLY A 1 -9.25 -21.10 -4.01
CA GLY A 1 -9.83 -19.95 -3.31
C GLY A 1 -8.96 -18.72 -3.45
N PHE A 2 -9.32 -17.66 -2.76
CA PHE A 2 -8.51 -16.46 -2.67
C PHE A 2 -7.65 -16.54 -1.41
N ASP A 3 -6.42 -16.00 -1.48
CA ASP A 3 -5.50 -15.96 -0.36
C ASP A 3 -5.60 -14.63 0.40
N TYR A 4 -5.98 -13.56 -0.29
CA TYR A 4 -6.07 -12.21 0.27
C TYR A 4 -7.39 -11.52 -0.06
N VAL A 5 -7.86 -10.67 0.86
CA VAL A 5 -8.90 -9.66 0.64
C VAL A 5 -8.33 -8.29 0.99
N TRP A 6 -8.39 -7.38 0.03
CA TRP A 6 -7.94 -6.02 0.17
C TRP A 6 -9.11 -5.05 0.08
N THR A 7 -9.11 -3.99 0.88
CA THR A 7 -10.09 -2.91 0.81
C THR A 7 -9.39 -1.55 0.81
N PHE A 8 -10.11 -0.52 0.38
CA PHE A 8 -9.61 0.85 0.54
C PHE A 8 -9.73 1.31 2.00
N ASP A 9 -8.78 2.14 2.46
CA ASP A 9 -8.83 2.85 3.74
C ASP A 9 -8.86 4.36 3.48
N SER A 10 -10.03 4.83 3.07
CA SER A 10 -10.35 6.24 2.83
C SER A 10 -11.68 6.54 3.53
N HIS A 11 -11.63 6.86 4.80
CA HIS A 11 -12.76 6.91 5.72
C HIS A 11 -13.95 7.78 5.31
N LEU A 12 -13.77 8.72 4.38
CA LEU A 12 -14.86 9.53 3.80
C LEU A 12 -15.40 8.96 2.48
N LEU A 13 -14.63 8.10 1.81
CA LEU A 13 -14.99 7.51 0.52
C LEU A 13 -15.44 6.06 0.65
N TRP A 14 -15.09 5.39 1.77
CA TRP A 14 -15.33 3.98 2.03
C TRP A 14 -15.63 3.71 3.50
N GLN A 15 -16.22 2.56 3.81
CA GLN A 15 -16.48 2.13 5.19
C GLN A 15 -15.18 1.81 5.93
N GLU A 16 -15.26 1.80 7.27
CA GLU A 16 -14.14 1.49 8.17
C GLU A 16 -13.62 0.06 7.94
N PRO A 17 -12.41 -0.12 7.38
CA PRO A 17 -11.95 -1.42 6.95
C PRO A 17 -11.69 -2.40 8.11
N TYR A 18 -11.23 -1.92 9.25
CA TYR A 18 -10.83 -2.81 10.36
C TYR A 18 -12.03 -3.50 11.02
N VAL A 19 -13.19 -2.87 11.00
CA VAL A 19 -14.47 -3.51 11.40
C VAL A 19 -14.82 -4.63 10.42
N ILE A 20 -14.67 -4.36 9.12
CA ILE A 20 -14.91 -5.34 8.05
C ILE A 20 -13.91 -6.51 8.16
N TYR A 21 -12.63 -6.22 8.43
CA TYR A 21 -11.60 -7.27 8.61
C TYR A 21 -11.91 -8.19 9.77
N SER A 22 -12.37 -7.66 10.90
CA SER A 22 -12.76 -8.50 12.03
C SER A 22 -13.84 -9.50 11.65
N GLN A 23 -14.84 -9.06 10.86
CA GLN A 23 -15.90 -9.95 10.38
C GLN A 23 -15.39 -10.99 9.37
N ILE A 24 -14.57 -10.58 8.39
CA ILE A 24 -13.99 -11.51 7.41
C ILE A 24 -13.14 -12.57 8.11
N LEU A 25 -12.30 -12.16 9.06
CA LEU A 25 -11.42 -13.07 9.79
C LEU A 25 -12.19 -14.06 10.66
N ALA A 26 -13.32 -13.62 11.24
CA ALA A 26 -14.20 -14.49 12.02
C ALA A 26 -14.88 -15.57 11.16
N GLU A 27 -15.30 -15.21 9.93
CA GLU A 27 -16.04 -16.10 9.02
C GLU A 27 -15.12 -16.95 8.12
N THR A 28 -13.81 -16.72 8.13
CA THR A 28 -12.84 -17.43 7.28
C THR A 28 -11.74 -18.07 8.11
N ARG A 29 -10.99 -19.03 7.51
CA ARG A 29 -9.92 -19.76 8.21
C ARG A 29 -8.53 -19.47 7.70
N SER A 30 -8.36 -19.09 6.43
CA SER A 30 -7.04 -18.96 5.78
C SER A 30 -6.82 -17.61 5.08
N ILE A 31 -7.87 -16.87 4.77
CA ILE A 31 -7.76 -15.59 4.08
C ILE A 31 -7.00 -14.59 4.96
N LYS A 32 -6.03 -13.93 4.36
CA LYS A 32 -5.36 -12.75 4.92
C LYS A 32 -6.13 -11.49 4.49
N VAL A 33 -6.16 -10.48 5.35
CA VAL A 33 -6.82 -9.19 5.08
C VAL A 33 -5.87 -8.03 5.25
N GLY A 34 -6.08 -6.97 4.48
CA GLY A 34 -5.31 -5.73 4.62
C GLY A 34 -5.88 -4.58 3.80
N PRO A 35 -5.56 -3.35 4.14
CA PRO A 35 -5.89 -2.20 3.30
C PRO A 35 -4.99 -2.10 2.07
N MET A 36 -5.55 -1.64 0.99
CA MET A 36 -4.83 -1.28 -0.23
C MET A 36 -5.13 0.19 -0.58
N VAL A 37 -4.62 1.16 0.17
CA VAL A 37 -3.75 1.05 1.34
C VAL A 37 -4.17 2.04 2.43
N THR A 38 -3.73 1.83 3.67
CA THR A 38 -3.81 2.85 4.74
C THR A 38 -2.71 3.90 4.60
N ASN A 39 -2.67 4.87 5.50
CA ASN A 39 -1.70 5.94 5.50
C ASN A 39 -1.39 6.46 6.93
N PRO A 40 -0.25 7.13 7.14
CA PRO A 40 0.13 7.60 8.48
C PRO A 40 -0.51 8.94 8.90
N ALA A 41 -1.41 9.52 8.08
CA ALA A 41 -1.99 10.84 8.34
C ALA A 41 -3.38 10.78 8.99
N THR A 42 -4.17 9.75 8.67
CA THR A 42 -5.59 9.68 9.09
C THR A 42 -5.81 8.94 10.38
N ARG A 43 -4.79 8.21 10.87
CA ARG A 43 -4.86 7.42 12.10
C ARG A 43 -3.52 7.46 12.82
N ASP A 44 -3.53 7.60 14.14
CA ASP A 44 -2.30 7.50 14.95
C ASP A 44 -1.64 6.12 14.74
N TRP A 45 -0.30 6.11 14.66
CA TRP A 45 0.46 4.91 14.34
C TRP A 45 0.36 3.84 15.43
N THR A 46 0.26 4.26 16.68
CA THR A 46 0.08 3.34 17.82
C THR A 46 -1.31 2.71 17.81
N VAL A 47 -2.34 3.45 17.40
CA VAL A 47 -3.70 2.94 17.21
C VAL A 47 -3.75 1.94 16.06
N THR A 48 -3.07 2.24 14.96
CA THR A 48 -2.94 1.33 13.82
C THR A 48 -2.26 0.03 14.25
N ALA A 49 -1.11 0.12 14.94
CA ALA A 49 -0.39 -1.04 15.46
C ALA A 49 -1.24 -1.89 16.42
N SER A 50 -1.96 -1.23 17.34
CA SER A 50 -2.86 -1.89 18.30
C SER A 50 -3.97 -2.67 17.59
N THR A 51 -4.54 -2.08 16.54
CA THR A 51 -5.61 -2.72 15.76
C THR A 51 -5.10 -4.03 15.12
N TYR A 52 -3.95 -4.01 14.45
CA TYR A 52 -3.36 -5.21 13.85
C TYR A 52 -2.96 -6.26 14.89
N ALA A 53 -2.31 -5.83 15.97
CA ALA A 53 -1.93 -6.74 17.05
C ALA A 53 -3.17 -7.44 17.66
N THR A 54 -4.28 -6.69 17.81
CA THR A 54 -5.55 -7.25 18.30
C THR A 54 -6.14 -8.25 17.32
N LEU A 55 -6.22 -7.93 16.04
CA LEU A 55 -6.74 -8.84 15.02
C LEU A 55 -5.89 -10.13 14.93
N ASN A 56 -4.55 -9.99 14.96
CA ASN A 56 -3.65 -11.13 14.94
C ASN A 56 -3.79 -12.00 16.22
N GLN A 57 -3.98 -11.37 17.38
CA GLN A 57 -4.22 -12.07 18.64
C GLN A 57 -5.54 -12.86 18.63
N MET A 58 -6.58 -12.30 18.01
CA MET A 58 -7.92 -12.93 17.96
C MET A 58 -8.00 -14.03 16.89
N TYR A 59 -7.34 -13.87 15.75
CA TYR A 59 -7.58 -14.69 14.56
C TYR A 59 -6.35 -15.36 13.97
N GLY A 60 -5.17 -15.23 14.63
CA GLY A 60 -3.88 -15.67 14.07
C GLY A 60 -3.29 -14.61 13.10
N ASN A 61 -2.07 -14.85 12.64
CA ASN A 61 -1.30 -13.92 11.79
C ASN A 61 -1.86 -13.86 10.36
N ARG A 62 -3.09 -13.33 10.23
CA ARG A 62 -3.82 -13.21 8.97
C ARG A 62 -4.11 -11.77 8.57
N THR A 63 -3.27 -10.84 9.04
CA THR A 63 -3.35 -9.44 8.63
C THR A 63 -2.08 -9.00 7.94
N VAL A 64 -2.21 -8.05 7.02
CA VAL A 64 -1.11 -7.34 6.36
C VAL A 64 -1.39 -5.85 6.44
N CYS A 65 -0.40 -5.05 6.83
CA CYS A 65 -0.51 -3.61 6.80
C CYS A 65 -0.06 -3.07 5.43
N GLY A 66 -0.98 -2.95 4.49
CA GLY A 66 -0.73 -2.21 3.27
C GLY A 66 -0.73 -0.70 3.55
N ILE A 67 0.39 0.01 3.31
CA ILE A 67 0.54 1.41 3.68
C ILE A 67 1.15 2.24 2.55
N GLY A 68 0.67 3.47 2.39
CA GLY A 68 1.19 4.46 1.46
C GLY A 68 1.28 5.84 2.12
N ARG A 69 1.67 6.86 1.34
CA ARG A 69 1.79 8.24 1.84
C ARG A 69 0.46 8.90 2.20
N GLY A 70 -0.65 8.32 1.78
CA GLY A 70 -1.97 8.93 1.76
C GLY A 70 -2.15 9.80 0.52
N ASP A 71 -3.19 9.54 -0.25
CA ASP A 71 -3.57 10.33 -1.41
C ASP A 71 -5.07 10.66 -1.30
N SER A 72 -5.97 9.84 -1.82
CA SER A 72 -7.42 10.09 -1.76
C SER A 72 -7.93 10.35 -0.34
N ALA A 73 -7.47 9.57 0.66
CA ALA A 73 -7.91 9.70 2.05
C ALA A 73 -7.59 11.07 2.68
N VAL A 74 -6.51 11.73 2.25
CA VAL A 74 -6.11 13.05 2.78
C VAL A 74 -6.54 14.19 1.85
N ARG A 75 -6.50 14.00 0.52
CA ARG A 75 -6.90 15.04 -0.43
C ARG A 75 -8.38 15.40 -0.33
N VAL A 76 -9.24 14.44 -0.04
CA VAL A 76 -10.68 14.67 0.15
C VAL A 76 -10.97 15.61 1.33
N THR A 77 -10.03 15.76 2.27
CA THR A 77 -10.08 16.72 3.37
C THR A 77 -9.18 17.94 3.16
N ASN A 78 -8.75 18.20 1.92
CA ASN A 78 -7.80 19.26 1.55
C ASN A 78 -6.41 19.11 2.20
N GLY A 79 -6.07 17.89 2.64
CA GLY A 79 -4.75 17.56 3.17
C GLY A 79 -3.75 17.22 2.06
N ALA A 80 -2.49 17.08 2.44
CA ALA A 80 -1.41 16.66 1.56
C ALA A 80 -0.85 15.28 1.97
N PRO A 81 -0.39 14.46 1.00
CA PRO A 81 0.30 13.22 1.30
C PRO A 81 1.52 13.43 2.21
N THR A 82 1.73 12.52 3.15
CA THR A 82 2.88 12.58 4.08
C THR A 82 4.23 12.48 3.36
N THR A 83 5.30 12.91 4.02
CA THR A 83 6.65 12.76 3.47
C THR A 83 7.11 11.31 3.50
N LEU A 84 8.09 10.94 2.67
CA LEU A 84 8.70 9.62 2.71
C LEU A 84 9.41 9.34 4.05
N LYS A 85 9.95 10.39 4.69
CA LYS A 85 10.54 10.30 6.04
C LYS A 85 9.46 9.89 7.05
N THR A 86 8.30 10.56 7.02
CA THR A 86 7.17 10.23 7.89
C THR A 86 6.65 8.82 7.63
N LEU A 87 6.53 8.42 6.35
CA LEU A 87 6.10 7.07 5.98
C LEU A 87 7.08 6.01 6.53
N ARG A 88 8.40 6.22 6.38
CA ARG A 88 9.43 5.32 6.93
C ARG A 88 9.29 5.14 8.44
N GLN A 89 9.12 6.25 9.16
CA GLN A 89 8.95 6.22 10.61
C GLN A 89 7.66 5.49 11.01
N ALA A 90 6.56 5.75 10.32
CA ALA A 90 5.29 5.08 10.57
C ALA A 90 5.38 3.56 10.35
N ILE A 91 6.00 3.12 9.24
CA ILE A 91 6.25 1.71 8.97
C ILE A 91 7.02 1.06 10.13
N HIS A 92 8.09 1.70 10.59
CA HIS A 92 8.90 1.20 11.70
C HIS A 92 8.08 1.08 12.98
N VAL A 93 7.41 2.16 13.40
CA VAL A 93 6.62 2.18 14.65
C VAL A 93 5.48 1.17 14.60
N ILE A 94 4.71 1.13 13.50
CA ILE A 94 3.58 0.20 13.36
C ILE A 94 4.08 -1.25 13.43
N ARG A 95 5.14 -1.59 12.69
CA ARG A 95 5.69 -2.96 12.68
C ARG A 95 6.21 -3.40 14.04
N GLU A 96 7.05 -2.56 14.66
CA GLU A 96 7.68 -2.93 15.93
C GLU A 96 6.63 -3.09 17.04
N LEU A 97 5.72 -2.12 17.16
CA LEU A 97 4.65 -2.16 18.16
C LEU A 97 3.68 -3.33 17.94
N ALA A 98 3.19 -3.52 16.72
CA ALA A 98 2.26 -4.60 16.41
C ALA A 98 2.88 -5.98 16.68
N ASN A 99 4.19 -6.13 16.50
CA ASN A 99 4.95 -7.35 16.78
C ASN A 99 5.54 -7.41 18.20
N SER A 100 5.01 -6.57 19.11
CA SER A 100 5.36 -6.55 20.54
C SER A 100 6.85 -6.29 20.81
N ARG A 101 7.53 -5.60 19.91
CA ARG A 101 8.90 -5.14 20.09
C ARG A 101 8.93 -3.70 20.59
N PRO A 102 9.89 -3.33 21.45
CA PRO A 102 10.02 -1.96 21.93
C PRO A 102 10.40 -1.02 20.78
N VAL A 103 9.80 0.18 20.79
CA VAL A 103 10.07 1.22 19.77
C VAL A 103 9.97 2.61 20.37
N GLU A 104 10.85 3.51 19.93
CA GLU A 104 10.81 4.92 20.31
C GLU A 104 9.73 5.65 19.48
N TYR A 105 8.82 6.33 20.20
CA TYR A 105 7.78 7.17 19.60
C TYR A 105 7.47 8.38 20.46
N ASN A 106 7.57 9.57 19.88
CA ASN A 106 7.33 10.85 20.58
C ASN A 106 8.11 11.02 21.90
N GLY A 107 9.34 10.52 21.95
CA GLY A 107 10.23 10.63 23.13
C GLY A 107 9.93 9.61 24.24
N ALA A 108 9.12 8.60 23.97
CA ALA A 108 8.85 7.50 24.87
C ALA A 108 9.14 6.15 24.22
N THR A 109 9.68 5.20 24.98
CA THR A 109 9.81 3.80 24.56
C THR A 109 8.50 3.10 24.82
N LEU A 110 7.85 2.62 23.76
CA LEU A 110 6.55 1.95 23.78
C LEU A 110 6.69 0.47 23.47
N GLN A 111 5.84 -0.36 24.08
CA GLN A 111 5.68 -1.78 23.77
C GLN A 111 4.29 -2.25 24.20
N PHE A 112 3.67 -3.18 23.46
CA PHE A 112 2.41 -3.79 23.89
C PHE A 112 2.68 -5.01 24.78
N PRO A 113 2.40 -4.93 26.11
CA PRO A 113 2.67 -6.04 27.02
C PRO A 113 1.66 -7.20 26.87
N TRP A 114 0.52 -6.93 26.25
CA TRP A 114 -0.61 -7.86 26.08
C TRP A 114 -0.54 -8.67 24.77
N SER A 115 0.13 -8.17 23.76
CA SER A 115 0.26 -8.85 22.45
C SER A 115 1.41 -9.86 22.48
N LYS A 116 1.15 -11.08 22.01
CA LYS A 116 2.15 -12.13 21.92
C LYS A 116 1.99 -12.88 20.60
N GLY A 117 3.11 -13.09 19.89
CA GLY A 117 3.14 -13.91 18.67
C GLY A 117 2.49 -13.26 17.46
N SER A 118 2.31 -11.94 17.47
CA SER A 118 1.93 -11.20 16.26
C SER A 118 3.13 -11.07 15.33
N GLU A 119 2.93 -11.37 14.05
CA GLU A 119 3.92 -11.32 12.97
C GLU A 119 3.34 -10.47 11.82
N LEU A 120 3.11 -9.18 12.09
CA LEU A 120 2.59 -8.24 11.10
C LEU A 120 3.64 -7.94 10.04
N GLU A 121 3.30 -8.22 8.79
CA GLU A 121 4.01 -7.71 7.61
C GLU A 121 3.51 -6.31 7.24
N VAL A 122 4.41 -5.44 6.79
CA VAL A 122 4.09 -4.11 6.28
C VAL A 122 4.45 -4.01 4.81
N TRP A 123 3.42 -3.95 3.96
CA TRP A 123 3.57 -3.84 2.51
C TRP A 123 3.38 -2.40 2.06
N VAL A 124 4.28 -1.90 1.23
CA VAL A 124 4.33 -0.48 0.89
C VAL A 124 3.80 -0.23 -0.52
N ALA A 125 2.85 0.70 -0.65
CA ALA A 125 2.42 1.19 -1.96
C ALA A 125 3.31 2.35 -2.41
N ALA A 126 3.88 2.22 -3.60
CA ALA A 126 4.81 3.19 -4.16
C ALA A 126 4.69 3.26 -5.68
N TYR A 127 4.98 4.44 -6.25
CA TYR A 127 5.00 4.65 -7.69
C TYR A 127 6.30 5.33 -8.16
N GLY A 128 6.75 6.39 -7.48
CA GLY A 128 7.93 7.15 -7.90
C GLY A 128 9.25 6.54 -7.41
N PRO A 129 10.39 6.84 -8.05
CA PRO A 129 11.70 6.22 -7.77
C PRO A 129 12.11 6.24 -6.30
N LEU A 130 11.93 7.37 -5.59
CA LEU A 130 12.27 7.48 -4.18
C LEU A 130 11.36 6.65 -3.26
N ALA A 131 10.08 6.50 -3.62
CA ALA A 131 9.15 5.67 -2.86
C ALA A 131 9.42 4.17 -3.13
N LEU A 132 9.75 3.79 -4.37
CA LEU A 132 10.18 2.42 -4.71
C LEU A 132 11.47 2.05 -3.97
N LYS A 133 12.43 2.98 -3.89
CA LYS A 133 13.66 2.78 -3.09
C LYS A 133 13.33 2.54 -1.63
N LEU A 134 12.49 3.38 -1.02
CA LEU A 134 12.05 3.19 0.37
C LEU A 134 11.39 1.83 0.56
N THR A 135 10.55 1.40 -0.39
CA THR A 135 9.89 0.09 -0.34
C THR A 135 10.91 -1.06 -0.26
N GLY A 136 11.92 -1.06 -1.13
CA GLY A 136 13.00 -2.05 -1.09
C GLY A 136 13.79 -2.04 0.21
N GLU A 137 14.03 -0.86 0.78
CA GLU A 137 14.78 -0.72 2.03
C GLU A 137 14.03 -1.22 3.27
N VAL A 138 12.69 -1.06 3.33
CA VAL A 138 11.94 -1.29 4.58
C VAL A 138 10.66 -2.10 4.44
N GLY A 139 10.13 -2.33 3.25
CA GLY A 139 8.87 -3.07 3.04
C GLY A 139 9.07 -4.58 3.15
N ASP A 140 8.08 -5.30 3.66
CA ASP A 140 8.00 -6.76 3.58
C ASP A 140 7.32 -7.18 2.27
N GLY A 141 6.53 -6.29 1.69
CA GLY A 141 5.93 -6.43 0.38
C GLY A 141 5.76 -5.08 -0.33
N PHE A 142 5.47 -5.18 -1.63
CA PHE A 142 5.20 -4.06 -2.51
C PHE A 142 3.79 -4.17 -3.08
N ILE A 143 3.01 -3.09 -2.98
CA ILE A 143 1.65 -2.99 -3.53
C ILE A 143 1.66 -2.03 -4.70
N LEU A 144 1.17 -2.48 -5.87
CA LEU A 144 1.05 -1.70 -7.08
C LEU A 144 -0.35 -1.82 -7.68
N GLN A 145 -1.05 -0.71 -7.78
CA GLN A 145 -2.33 -0.61 -8.50
C GLN A 145 -2.07 -0.08 -9.91
N LEU A 146 -1.61 -0.95 -10.81
CA LEU A 146 -1.30 -0.59 -12.20
C LEU A 146 -1.31 -1.83 -13.08
N ALA A 147 -2.00 -1.77 -14.21
CA ALA A 147 -2.24 -2.91 -15.09
C ALA A 147 -1.34 -2.93 -16.35
N ASP A 148 -0.31 -2.10 -16.41
CA ASP A 148 0.68 -2.09 -17.48
C ASP A 148 1.86 -2.97 -17.11
N VAL A 149 2.17 -3.96 -17.96
CA VAL A 149 3.17 -4.99 -17.66
C VAL A 149 4.59 -4.42 -17.64
N ASP A 150 4.93 -3.54 -18.59
CA ASP A 150 6.29 -3.00 -18.73
C ASP A 150 6.60 -2.05 -17.56
N ILE A 151 5.62 -1.23 -17.17
CA ILE A 151 5.75 -0.33 -16.00
C ILE A 151 5.84 -1.14 -14.71
N ALA A 152 5.00 -2.16 -14.55
CA ALA A 152 5.02 -3.02 -13.36
C ALA A 152 6.37 -3.74 -13.23
N GLU A 153 6.90 -4.28 -14.31
CA GLU A 153 8.20 -4.95 -14.31
C GLU A 153 9.35 -3.99 -13.94
N TRP A 154 9.34 -2.78 -14.47
CA TRP A 154 10.32 -1.76 -14.09
C TRP A 154 10.24 -1.43 -12.60
N MET A 155 9.03 -1.25 -12.06
CA MET A 155 8.85 -0.94 -10.63
C MET A 155 9.32 -2.09 -9.74
N ILE A 156 8.98 -3.33 -10.07
CA ILE A 156 9.41 -4.53 -9.34
C ILE A 156 10.94 -4.64 -9.34
N ARG A 157 11.59 -4.45 -10.49
CA ARG A 157 13.06 -4.46 -10.59
C ARG A 157 13.69 -3.37 -9.73
N THR A 158 13.09 -2.18 -9.73
CA THR A 158 13.58 -1.05 -8.92
C THR A 158 13.50 -1.34 -7.42
N VAL A 159 12.39 -1.95 -6.96
CA VAL A 159 12.24 -2.37 -5.56
C VAL A 159 13.24 -3.46 -5.17
N ARG A 160 13.43 -4.47 -6.03
CA ARG A 160 14.40 -5.55 -5.80
C ARG A 160 15.83 -5.04 -5.74
N GLN A 161 16.20 -4.12 -6.64
CA GLN A 161 17.52 -3.50 -6.62
C GLN A 161 17.75 -2.70 -5.33
N ALA A 162 16.76 -1.91 -4.90
CA ALA A 162 16.84 -1.15 -3.67
C ALA A 162 16.96 -2.04 -2.42
N ALA A 163 16.32 -3.22 -2.42
CA ALA A 163 16.48 -4.21 -1.36
C ALA A 163 17.93 -4.75 -1.33
N ALA A 164 18.45 -5.15 -2.49
CA ALA A 164 19.83 -5.62 -2.61
C ALA A 164 20.84 -4.57 -2.15
N ASP A 165 20.67 -3.31 -2.57
CA ASP A 165 21.53 -2.19 -2.19
C ASP A 165 21.48 -1.91 -0.68
N ALA A 166 20.36 -2.23 -0.02
CA ALA A 166 20.19 -2.15 1.43
C ALA A 166 20.68 -3.41 2.19
N GLY A 167 21.26 -4.38 1.50
CA GLY A 167 21.74 -5.64 2.08
C GLY A 167 20.63 -6.61 2.48
N ARG A 168 19.44 -6.46 1.91
CA ARG A 168 18.30 -7.36 2.10
C ARG A 168 18.21 -8.34 0.95
N ASP A 169 17.62 -9.51 1.20
CA ASP A 169 17.30 -10.47 0.15
C ASP A 169 16.15 -9.91 -0.73
N PRO A 170 16.39 -9.66 -2.04
CA PRO A 170 15.37 -9.16 -2.95
C PRO A 170 14.19 -10.12 -3.14
N ASP A 171 14.39 -11.41 -2.94
CA ASP A 171 13.36 -12.44 -3.10
C ASP A 171 12.51 -12.61 -1.83
N SER A 172 12.88 -11.98 -0.72
CA SER A 172 12.06 -11.92 0.49
C SER A 172 10.88 -10.94 0.41
N ILE A 173 10.82 -10.11 -0.64
CA ILE A 173 9.77 -9.11 -0.82
C ILE A 173 8.61 -9.72 -1.62
N GLU A 174 7.42 -9.70 -1.05
CA GLU A 174 6.20 -10.11 -1.73
C GLU A 174 5.70 -9.00 -2.67
N PHE A 175 5.08 -9.38 -3.79
CA PHE A 175 4.58 -8.43 -4.80
C PHE A 175 3.08 -8.63 -5.04
N CYS A 176 2.30 -7.56 -4.81
CA CYS A 176 0.88 -7.50 -5.13
C CYS A 176 0.65 -6.48 -6.24
N VAL A 177 0.31 -6.96 -7.43
CA VAL A 177 -0.05 -6.11 -8.58
C VAL A 177 -1.54 -6.24 -8.84
N ALA A 178 -2.27 -5.13 -8.70
CA ALA A 178 -3.71 -5.09 -8.87
C ALA A 178 -4.11 -4.52 -10.23
N ALA A 179 -5.04 -5.20 -10.87
CA ALA A 179 -5.67 -4.78 -12.12
C ALA A 179 -7.20 -4.87 -12.01
N PRO A 180 -7.97 -4.03 -12.71
CA PRO A 180 -9.41 -4.12 -12.73
C PRO A 180 -9.84 -5.32 -13.57
N MET A 181 -10.86 -6.02 -13.11
CA MET A 181 -11.43 -7.14 -13.85
C MET A 181 -12.95 -7.10 -13.80
N TYR A 182 -13.57 -7.31 -14.93
CA TYR A 182 -15.01 -7.54 -15.05
C TYR A 182 -15.28 -8.69 -16.02
N ILE A 183 -16.05 -9.67 -15.60
CA ILE A 183 -16.39 -10.87 -16.40
C ILE A 183 -17.81 -10.73 -16.93
N GLY A 184 -17.97 -10.91 -18.24
CA GLY A 184 -19.26 -10.84 -18.91
C GLY A 184 -19.17 -11.22 -20.39
N THR A 185 -20.27 -11.11 -21.10
CA THR A 185 -20.36 -11.44 -22.55
C THR A 185 -20.35 -10.20 -23.46
N ASN A 186 -20.60 -9.01 -22.91
CA ASN A 186 -20.59 -7.76 -23.65
C ASN A 186 -19.27 -7.01 -23.40
N ARG A 187 -18.37 -6.98 -24.41
CA ARG A 187 -17.03 -6.39 -24.29
C ARG A 187 -17.06 -4.89 -23.99
N GLU A 188 -17.98 -4.15 -24.57
CA GLU A 188 -18.11 -2.71 -24.31
C GLU A 188 -18.53 -2.45 -22.87
N HIS A 189 -19.53 -3.17 -22.39
CA HIS A 189 -19.96 -3.09 -20.99
C HIS A 189 -18.79 -3.44 -20.04
N MET A 190 -18.05 -4.53 -20.30
CA MET A 190 -16.89 -4.93 -19.50
C MET A 190 -15.82 -3.84 -19.42
N ARG A 191 -15.50 -3.21 -20.57
CA ARG A 191 -14.56 -2.08 -20.61
C ARG A 191 -15.08 -0.88 -19.80
N ASN A 192 -16.36 -0.55 -19.92
CA ASN A 192 -16.96 0.56 -19.20
C ASN A 192 -16.90 0.35 -17.68
N GLN A 193 -17.08 -0.89 -17.20
CA GLN A 193 -16.97 -1.23 -15.78
C GLN A 193 -15.53 -1.11 -15.23
N CYS A 194 -14.50 -1.18 -16.08
CA CYS A 194 -13.10 -1.06 -15.69
C CYS A 194 -12.50 0.35 -15.93
N ARG A 195 -13.21 1.28 -16.56
CA ARG A 195 -12.65 2.61 -16.97
C ARG A 195 -12.19 3.46 -15.80
N TRP A 196 -12.85 3.38 -14.66
CA TRP A 196 -12.51 4.12 -13.45
C TRP A 196 -11.08 3.87 -12.97
N PHE A 197 -10.56 2.67 -13.19
CA PHE A 197 -9.23 2.30 -12.75
C PHE A 197 -8.13 3.07 -13.49
N GLY A 198 -8.25 3.24 -14.79
CA GLY A 198 -7.33 4.06 -15.59
C GLY A 198 -7.30 5.52 -15.14
N GLY A 199 -8.46 6.08 -14.73
CA GLY A 199 -8.57 7.40 -14.12
C GLY A 199 -7.74 7.52 -12.85
N MET A 200 -7.95 6.63 -11.91
CA MET A 200 -7.25 6.59 -10.63
C MET A 200 -5.73 6.42 -10.81
N VAL A 201 -5.30 5.42 -11.58
CA VAL A 201 -3.89 5.14 -11.82
C VAL A 201 -3.18 6.27 -12.54
N GLY A 202 -3.83 6.88 -13.53
CA GLY A 202 -3.28 7.99 -14.28
C GLY A 202 -2.92 9.21 -13.40
N ASN A 203 -3.58 9.42 -12.26
CA ASN A 203 -3.21 10.45 -11.29
C ASN A 203 -1.80 10.20 -10.73
N HIS A 204 -1.51 8.95 -10.35
CA HIS A 204 -0.20 8.58 -9.81
C HIS A 204 0.90 8.64 -10.88
N VAL A 205 0.60 8.18 -12.09
CA VAL A 205 1.55 8.25 -13.22
C VAL A 205 1.84 9.70 -13.61
N ALA A 206 0.82 10.58 -13.61
CA ALA A 206 0.99 12.00 -13.87
C ALA A 206 1.93 12.67 -12.85
N ASP A 207 1.78 12.34 -11.56
CA ASP A 207 2.68 12.81 -10.49
C ASP A 207 4.13 12.37 -10.72
N ILE A 208 4.36 11.13 -11.20
CA ILE A 208 5.70 10.63 -11.52
C ILE A 208 6.28 11.41 -12.71
N VAL A 209 5.54 11.50 -13.80
CA VAL A 209 6.01 12.17 -15.03
C VAL A 209 6.29 13.64 -14.77
N SER A 210 5.46 14.33 -13.99
CA SER A 210 5.69 15.74 -13.65
C SER A 210 6.97 15.98 -12.85
N LYS A 211 7.39 15.01 -12.02
CA LYS A 211 8.56 15.12 -11.15
C LYS A 211 9.82 14.51 -11.73
N TYR A 212 9.69 13.47 -12.51
CA TYR A 212 10.80 12.61 -12.93
C TYR A 212 10.81 12.34 -14.44
N GLY A 213 9.88 12.87 -15.23
CA GLY A 213 9.74 12.56 -16.66
C GLY A 213 10.93 12.93 -17.53
N SER A 214 11.82 13.81 -17.04
CA SER A 214 13.12 14.11 -17.68
C SER A 214 14.26 13.18 -17.22
N ASP A 215 14.04 12.34 -16.24
CA ASP A 215 15.02 11.37 -15.75
C ASP A 215 15.06 10.15 -16.69
N SER A 216 16.22 9.84 -17.23
CA SER A 216 16.42 8.69 -18.15
C SER A 216 16.16 7.33 -17.50
N SER A 217 16.06 7.28 -16.17
CA SER A 217 15.70 6.06 -15.42
C SER A 217 14.20 5.76 -15.45
N VAL A 218 13.37 6.75 -15.84
CA VAL A 218 11.91 6.60 -15.93
C VAL A 218 11.52 6.14 -17.34
N PRO A 219 10.82 5.01 -17.49
CA PRO A 219 10.44 4.50 -18.81
C PRO A 219 9.54 5.45 -19.60
N GLN A 220 9.74 5.53 -20.90
CA GLN A 220 8.87 6.28 -21.83
C GLN A 220 7.39 5.84 -21.71
N ALA A 221 7.15 4.56 -21.43
CA ALA A 221 5.82 4.00 -21.22
C ALA A 221 4.99 4.78 -20.16
N LEU A 222 5.63 5.35 -19.13
CA LEU A 222 4.94 6.20 -18.15
C LEU A 222 4.42 7.51 -18.77
N THR A 223 5.21 8.15 -19.60
CA THR A 223 4.79 9.36 -20.32
C THR A 223 3.68 9.06 -21.32
N ASP A 224 3.79 7.95 -22.04
CA ASP A 224 2.79 7.52 -23.02
C ASP A 224 1.46 7.14 -22.35
N TYR A 225 1.53 6.56 -21.15
CA TYR A 225 0.34 6.19 -20.37
C TYR A 225 -0.57 7.38 -20.06
N ILE A 226 -0.01 8.57 -19.84
CA ILE A 226 -0.75 9.80 -19.51
C ILE A 226 -0.86 10.76 -20.69
N ALA A 227 -0.38 10.41 -21.87
CA ALA A 227 -0.45 11.27 -23.05
C ALA A 227 -1.91 11.67 -23.35
N GLY A 228 -2.15 12.97 -23.45
CA GLY A 228 -3.49 13.51 -23.69
C GLY A 228 -4.40 13.64 -22.46
N ARG A 229 -3.95 13.27 -21.26
CA ARG A 229 -4.72 13.41 -20.02
C ARG A 229 -4.73 14.87 -19.53
N GLN A 230 -5.88 15.34 -19.06
CA GLN A 230 -6.05 16.68 -18.46
C GLN A 230 -6.54 16.56 -17.02
N GLY A 231 -5.74 17.06 -16.07
CA GLY A 231 -6.12 17.20 -14.68
C GLY A 231 -6.17 15.88 -13.87
N TYR A 232 -6.59 16.03 -12.62
CA TYR A 232 -6.88 14.93 -11.68
C TYR A 232 -8.30 14.41 -11.92
N ASP A 233 -8.47 13.08 -11.88
CA ASP A 233 -9.73 12.40 -12.10
C ASP A 233 -10.00 11.41 -10.94
N TYR A 234 -11.14 11.55 -10.27
CA TYR A 234 -11.55 10.71 -9.12
C TYR A 234 -12.88 10.01 -9.41
#